data_7b461601a18681f4409e67dec2e445ab
#
_entry.id   7b461601a18681f4409e67dec2e445ab
#
_cell.length_a   1.000
_cell.length_b   1.000
_cell.length_c   1.000
_cell.angle_alpha   90.00
_cell.angle_beta   90.00
_cell.angle_gamma   90.00
#
_symmetry.space_group_name_H-M   'P 1'
#
loop_
_entity.id
_entity.type
_entity.pdbx_description
1 polymer ?
#
loop_
_entity_poly.entity_id
_entity_poly.type
_entity_poly.pdbx_seq_one_letter_code
_entity_poly.pdbx_strand_id
1 'polypeptide(L)'
;MELVDESVHNGLHDATKFKMDFVTLPSTVAPTQPVVLRFTPKNAADNTSLKNLKIVHEMPMHLLMVSHDLSWFAHEHPEAKPDGSYELAFRFPKADKYHLYADITPADASHNQVFKLEKTVGQASSVEPNLTPNVRFSGDGYEYELRSEPTALTAGKSATLTIVISKGRKGVTNIENYLGALGHMVIISEDREDFLHAHPEDHAHTTAEMKDPSHSHSGSGSHGAMSHEGKANGPNVSFMTLFPKSGKYKVWAQFNIDGKVRTAQFVVSVG
;
A
#
# COMPACT_ATOMS: atom_id res chain seq x y z
N MET A 1 -25.75 -3.35 -7.80
CA MET A 1 -24.43 -3.87 -8.23
C MET A 1 -23.44 -2.80 -7.79
N GLU A 2 -22.94 -2.93 -6.57
CA GLU A 2 -21.99 -2.00 -6.00
C GLU A 2 -20.68 -2.09 -6.80
N LEU A 3 -20.24 -0.97 -7.32
CA LEU A 3 -18.92 -0.85 -7.93
C LEU A 3 -17.90 -1.01 -6.80
N VAL A 4 -17.20 -2.12 -6.79
CA VAL A 4 -16.05 -2.31 -5.90
C VAL A 4 -14.96 -1.37 -6.41
N ASP A 5 -14.63 -0.37 -5.61
CA ASP A 5 -13.56 0.57 -5.88
C ASP A 5 -12.21 -0.17 -5.92
N GLU A 6 -11.58 -0.23 -7.08
CA GLU A 6 -10.28 -0.90 -7.26
C GLU A 6 -9.11 -0.21 -6.55
N SER A 7 -9.34 0.96 -5.94
CA SER A 7 -8.30 1.74 -5.23
C SER A 7 -7.93 1.19 -3.85
N VAL A 8 -8.72 0.27 -3.29
CA VAL A 8 -8.49 -0.33 -1.97
C VAL A 8 -8.21 -1.82 -2.08
N HIS A 9 -6.99 -2.22 -1.77
CA HIS A 9 -6.58 -3.62 -1.74
C HIS A 9 -6.80 -4.20 -0.34
N ASN A 10 -7.82 -5.05 -0.20
CA ASN A 10 -8.10 -5.79 1.03
C ASN A 10 -7.22 -7.03 1.12
N GLY A 11 -6.68 -7.33 2.30
CA GLY A 11 -5.74 -8.43 2.54
C GLY A 11 -6.28 -9.85 2.36
N LEU A 12 -7.11 -10.08 1.34
CA LEU A 12 -7.70 -11.38 1.01
C LEU A 12 -6.94 -12.03 -0.15
N HIS A 13 -6.82 -13.36 -0.11
CA HIS A 13 -6.39 -14.13 -1.26
C HIS A 13 -7.29 -15.35 -1.46
N ASP A 14 -7.44 -15.80 -2.71
CA ASP A 14 -8.14 -17.02 -3.04
C ASP A 14 -7.18 -18.21 -2.88
N ALA A 15 -7.17 -18.80 -1.67
CA ALA A 15 -6.33 -19.94 -1.33
C ALA A 15 -6.63 -21.21 -2.14
N THR A 16 -7.77 -21.26 -2.82
CA THR A 16 -8.11 -22.39 -3.70
C THR A 16 -7.41 -22.29 -5.05
N LYS A 17 -7.05 -21.09 -5.48
CA LYS A 17 -6.41 -20.82 -6.76
C LYS A 17 -4.92 -20.52 -6.64
N PHE A 18 -4.52 -19.77 -5.61
CA PHE A 18 -3.19 -19.21 -5.49
C PHE A 18 -2.56 -19.53 -4.14
N LYS A 19 -1.24 -19.70 -4.14
CA LYS A 19 -0.43 -19.84 -2.94
C LYS A 19 0.92 -19.16 -3.12
N MET A 20 1.59 -18.88 -2.02
CA MET A 20 2.91 -18.26 -1.99
C MET A 20 3.87 -19.17 -1.22
N ASP A 21 4.93 -19.65 -1.89
CA ASP A 21 6.07 -20.23 -1.20
C ASP A 21 7.01 -19.09 -0.78
N PHE A 22 7.41 -19.10 0.48
CA PHE A 22 8.33 -18.12 1.04
C PHE A 22 9.49 -18.80 1.73
N VAL A 23 10.70 -18.45 1.34
CA VAL A 23 11.94 -18.93 1.96
C VAL A 23 12.93 -17.79 2.17
N THR A 24 13.84 -17.95 3.11
CA THR A 24 14.96 -17.04 3.33
C THR A 24 16.28 -17.76 3.16
N LEU A 25 17.25 -17.07 2.59
CA LEU A 25 18.61 -17.57 2.38
C LEU A 25 19.59 -16.61 3.08
N PRO A 26 20.22 -17.05 4.20
CA PRO A 26 20.06 -18.34 4.90
C PRO A 26 18.67 -18.52 5.55
N SER A 27 18.31 -19.77 5.88
CA SER A 27 17.02 -20.08 6.53
C SER A 27 16.91 -19.51 7.95
N THR A 28 18.01 -19.49 8.70
CA THR A 28 18.10 -18.80 10.00
C THR A 28 18.58 -17.37 9.76
N VAL A 29 17.79 -16.41 10.21
CA VAL A 29 18.06 -14.99 10.01
C VAL A 29 18.44 -14.32 11.33
N ALA A 30 19.56 -13.64 11.34
CA ALA A 30 19.98 -12.79 12.46
C ALA A 30 19.77 -11.30 12.15
N PRO A 31 19.56 -10.43 13.17
CA PRO A 31 19.45 -9.01 12.97
C PRO A 31 20.66 -8.43 12.24
N THR A 32 20.44 -7.44 11.39
CA THR A 32 21.45 -6.69 10.63
C THR A 32 22.31 -7.53 9.65
N GLN A 33 22.14 -8.85 9.61
CA GLN A 33 22.83 -9.70 8.65
C GLN A 33 22.11 -9.72 7.30
N PRO A 34 22.85 -9.85 6.18
CA PRO A 34 22.25 -9.95 4.87
C PRO A 34 21.45 -11.24 4.75
N VAL A 35 20.28 -11.13 4.15
CA VAL A 35 19.38 -12.23 3.84
C VAL A 35 18.73 -11.99 2.49
N VAL A 36 18.49 -13.04 1.72
CA VAL A 36 17.63 -12.98 0.55
C VAL A 36 16.25 -13.50 0.94
N LEU A 37 15.24 -12.67 0.75
CA LEU A 37 13.83 -13.06 0.86
C LEU A 37 13.38 -13.51 -0.52
N ARG A 38 12.93 -14.76 -0.66
CA ARG A 38 12.49 -15.31 -1.93
C ARG A 38 11.02 -15.71 -1.82
N PHE A 39 10.22 -15.18 -2.73
CA PHE A 39 8.79 -15.42 -2.87
C PHE A 39 8.54 -16.14 -4.19
N THR A 40 7.74 -17.19 -4.17
CA THR A 40 7.35 -17.89 -5.40
C THR A 40 5.84 -18.04 -5.41
N PRO A 41 5.13 -17.14 -6.13
CA PRO A 41 3.69 -17.27 -6.29
C PRO A 41 3.40 -18.46 -7.22
N LYS A 42 2.40 -19.26 -6.83
CA LYS A 42 2.07 -20.52 -7.51
C LYS A 42 0.57 -20.70 -7.68
N ASN A 43 0.21 -21.44 -8.71
CA ASN A 43 -1.10 -22.04 -8.81
C ASN A 43 -1.24 -23.13 -7.73
N ALA A 44 -2.31 -23.08 -6.96
CA ALA A 44 -2.53 -24.01 -5.85
C ALA A 44 -2.82 -25.45 -6.33
N ALA A 45 -3.43 -25.60 -7.52
CA ALA A 45 -3.85 -26.92 -8.03
C ALA A 45 -2.67 -27.78 -8.51
N ASP A 46 -1.68 -27.19 -9.20
CA ASP A 46 -0.61 -27.93 -9.86
C ASP A 46 0.80 -27.53 -9.43
N ASN A 47 0.94 -26.60 -8.49
CA ASN A 47 2.21 -26.05 -8.00
C ASN A 47 3.05 -25.31 -9.04
N THR A 48 2.51 -24.98 -10.21
CA THR A 48 3.25 -24.21 -11.21
C THR A 48 3.46 -22.76 -10.75
N SER A 49 4.64 -22.21 -11.03
CA SER A 49 4.95 -20.81 -10.71
C SER A 49 4.14 -19.86 -11.60
N LEU A 50 3.57 -18.82 -11.00
CA LEU A 50 2.88 -17.75 -11.72
C LEU A 50 3.94 -16.81 -12.31
N LYS A 51 4.24 -16.95 -13.59
CA LYS A 51 5.30 -16.18 -14.27
C LYS A 51 4.86 -14.77 -14.66
N ASN A 52 3.56 -14.55 -14.82
CA ASN A 52 3.00 -13.30 -15.33
C ASN A 52 2.11 -12.68 -14.26
N LEU A 53 2.65 -11.76 -13.50
CA LEU A 53 1.89 -10.87 -12.64
C LEU A 53 1.57 -9.59 -13.41
N LYS A 54 0.40 -9.01 -13.14
CA LYS A 54 0.07 -7.67 -13.64
C LYS A 54 0.98 -6.65 -12.95
N ILE A 55 1.42 -5.66 -13.71
CA ILE A 55 2.11 -4.51 -13.15
C ILE A 55 1.05 -3.57 -12.58
N VAL A 56 1.10 -3.36 -11.29
CA VAL A 56 0.23 -2.42 -10.56
C VAL A 56 1.14 -1.40 -9.90
N HIS A 57 0.88 -0.12 -10.07
CA HIS A 57 1.74 0.94 -9.54
C HIS A 57 3.23 0.70 -9.82
N GLU A 58 3.53 0.45 -11.11
CA GLU A 58 4.88 0.23 -11.66
C GLU A 58 5.58 -1.06 -11.22
N MET A 59 5.01 -1.85 -10.30
CA MET A 59 5.64 -3.05 -9.74
C MET A 59 4.76 -4.30 -9.87
N PRO A 60 5.36 -5.49 -10.11
CA PRO A 60 4.62 -6.76 -10.14
C PRO A 60 4.30 -7.30 -8.75
N MET A 61 5.06 -6.89 -7.73
CA MET A 61 4.88 -7.30 -6.33
C MET A 61 5.20 -6.14 -5.40
N HIS A 62 4.27 -5.83 -4.50
CA HIS A 62 4.49 -4.95 -3.36
C HIS A 62 4.69 -5.80 -2.11
N LEU A 63 5.79 -5.60 -1.43
CA LEU A 63 6.10 -6.30 -0.18
C LEU A 63 6.08 -5.30 0.97
N LEU A 64 5.06 -5.41 1.82
CA LEU A 64 4.94 -4.62 3.04
C LEU A 64 5.41 -5.48 4.21
N MET A 65 6.27 -4.94 5.05
CA MET A 65 6.80 -5.64 6.22
C MET A 65 6.65 -4.79 7.46
N VAL A 66 6.19 -5.39 8.55
CA VAL A 66 6.08 -4.72 9.85
C VAL A 66 6.67 -5.58 10.96
N SER A 67 7.21 -4.94 12.00
CA SER A 67 7.55 -5.61 13.25
C SER A 67 6.29 -6.06 14.00
N HIS A 68 6.40 -7.05 14.87
CA HIS A 68 5.26 -7.57 15.63
C HIS A 68 4.55 -6.49 16.45
N ASP A 69 5.32 -5.57 17.02
CA ASP A 69 4.83 -4.43 17.79
C ASP A 69 4.30 -3.25 16.95
N LEU A 70 4.28 -3.37 15.61
CA LEU A 70 3.89 -2.32 14.66
C LEU A 70 4.67 -1.00 14.80
N SER A 71 5.88 -1.05 15.39
CA SER A 71 6.73 0.14 15.56
C SER A 71 7.62 0.40 14.33
N TRP A 72 7.86 -0.62 13.51
CA TRP A 72 8.69 -0.56 12.32
C TRP A 72 7.93 -1.02 11.07
N PHE A 73 8.26 -0.39 9.94
CA PHE A 73 7.62 -0.61 8.65
C PHE A 73 8.64 -0.50 7.52
N ALA A 74 8.49 -1.34 6.50
CA ALA A 74 9.15 -1.21 5.21
C ALA A 74 8.18 -1.54 4.08
N HIS A 75 8.34 -0.85 2.95
CA HIS A 75 7.64 -1.09 1.70
C HIS A 75 8.70 -1.30 0.62
N GLU A 76 8.78 -2.52 0.11
CA GLU A 76 9.84 -2.99 -0.78
C GLU A 76 9.25 -3.64 -2.02
N HIS A 77 10.08 -3.81 -3.06
CA HIS A 77 9.65 -4.37 -4.34
C HIS A 77 10.65 -5.46 -4.76
N PRO A 78 10.36 -6.74 -4.47
CA PRO A 78 11.21 -7.84 -4.87
C PRO A 78 11.37 -7.93 -6.39
N GLU A 79 12.59 -8.23 -6.85
CA GLU A 79 12.93 -8.36 -8.26
C GLU A 79 12.46 -9.70 -8.83
N ALA A 80 11.82 -9.68 -9.99
CA ALA A 80 11.43 -10.89 -10.72
C ALA A 80 12.65 -11.67 -11.21
N LYS A 81 12.60 -13.00 -11.09
CA LYS A 81 13.62 -13.94 -11.57
C LYS A 81 13.07 -14.83 -12.70
N PRO A 82 13.94 -15.39 -13.57
CA PRO A 82 13.51 -16.19 -14.72
C PRO A 82 12.70 -17.45 -14.37
N ASP A 83 12.87 -17.98 -13.16
CA ASP A 83 12.14 -19.15 -12.65
C ASP A 83 10.73 -18.83 -12.12
N GLY A 84 10.33 -17.54 -12.15
CA GLY A 84 9.06 -17.07 -11.66
C GLY A 84 9.06 -16.75 -10.16
N SER A 85 10.21 -16.80 -9.50
CA SER A 85 10.38 -16.27 -8.15
C SER A 85 10.65 -14.78 -8.15
N TYR A 86 10.51 -14.17 -6.98
CA TYR A 86 10.79 -12.76 -6.71
C TYR A 86 11.74 -12.67 -5.53
N GLU A 87 12.83 -11.93 -5.65
CA GLU A 87 13.88 -11.86 -4.63
C GLU A 87 14.13 -10.44 -4.16
N LEU A 88 14.34 -10.31 -2.85
CA LEU A 88 14.77 -9.08 -2.20
C LEU A 88 15.99 -9.36 -1.32
N ALA A 89 17.10 -8.69 -1.59
CA ALA A 89 18.24 -8.63 -0.67
C ALA A 89 17.91 -7.65 0.46
N PHE A 90 17.90 -8.12 1.71
CA PHE A 90 17.41 -7.36 2.83
C PHE A 90 18.27 -7.49 4.10
N ARG A 91 18.07 -6.61 5.08
CA ARG A 91 18.63 -6.68 6.42
C ARG A 91 17.57 -6.24 7.44
N PHE A 92 17.12 -7.16 8.24
CA PHE A 92 16.17 -6.82 9.31
C PHE A 92 16.88 -6.01 10.42
N PRO A 93 16.29 -4.90 10.88
CA PRO A 93 16.98 -3.97 11.78
C PRO A 93 17.19 -4.52 13.21
N LYS A 94 16.28 -5.34 13.70
CA LYS A 94 16.31 -5.88 15.07
C LYS A 94 15.85 -7.33 15.12
N ALA A 95 16.09 -8.02 16.23
CA ALA A 95 15.46 -9.31 16.50
C ALA A 95 13.98 -9.08 16.78
N ASP A 96 13.12 -9.76 16.03
CA ASP A 96 11.66 -9.65 16.17
C ASP A 96 10.97 -10.77 15.38
N LYS A 97 9.66 -10.89 15.54
CA LYS A 97 8.77 -11.55 14.60
C LYS A 97 8.26 -10.49 13.62
N TYR A 98 8.51 -10.69 12.35
CA TYR A 98 8.05 -9.80 11.28
C TYR A 98 6.86 -10.40 10.57
N HIS A 99 5.88 -9.56 10.27
CA HIS A 99 4.73 -9.88 9.44
C HIS A 99 4.96 -9.28 8.06
N LEU A 100 4.79 -10.09 7.02
CA LEU A 100 5.03 -9.73 5.64
C LEU A 100 3.73 -9.90 4.86
N TYR A 101 3.41 -8.91 4.05
CA TYR A 101 2.23 -8.92 3.19
C TYR A 101 2.73 -8.78 1.75
N ALA A 102 2.68 -9.89 1.02
CA ALA A 102 3.04 -9.91 -0.39
C ALA A 102 1.78 -9.68 -1.23
N ASP A 103 1.67 -8.49 -1.80
CA ASP A 103 0.54 -8.06 -2.60
C ASP A 103 0.90 -8.19 -4.09
N ILE A 104 0.16 -9.03 -4.81
CA ILE A 104 0.35 -9.33 -6.23
C ILE A 104 -0.99 -9.40 -6.94
N THR A 105 -0.97 -9.19 -8.25
CA THR A 105 -2.15 -9.46 -9.10
C THR A 105 -1.78 -10.47 -10.18
N PRO A 106 -2.15 -11.76 -10.02
CA PRO A 106 -1.99 -12.75 -11.08
C PRO A 106 -2.71 -12.33 -12.37
N ALA A 107 -2.17 -12.70 -13.53
CA ALA A 107 -2.71 -12.27 -14.82
C ALA A 107 -4.18 -12.69 -15.04
N ASP A 108 -4.56 -13.85 -14.49
CA ASP A 108 -5.89 -14.46 -14.58
C ASP A 108 -6.80 -14.16 -13.36
N ALA A 109 -6.31 -13.39 -12.39
CA ALA A 109 -7.11 -12.93 -11.26
C ALA A 109 -7.88 -11.65 -11.60
N SER A 110 -9.12 -11.55 -11.09
CA SER A 110 -9.94 -10.33 -11.18
C SER A 110 -9.48 -9.23 -10.20
N HIS A 111 -8.87 -9.65 -9.08
CA HIS A 111 -8.42 -8.77 -8.00
C HIS A 111 -7.00 -9.15 -7.57
N ASN A 112 -6.34 -8.24 -6.85
CA ASN A 112 -5.08 -8.53 -6.20
C ASN A 112 -5.22 -9.67 -5.18
N GLN A 113 -4.08 -10.27 -4.83
CA GLN A 113 -3.97 -11.36 -3.86
C GLN A 113 -2.91 -10.95 -2.83
N VAL A 114 -3.30 -10.89 -1.56
CA VAL A 114 -2.38 -10.54 -0.47
C VAL A 114 -2.06 -11.78 0.35
N PHE A 115 -0.79 -12.18 0.33
CA PHE A 115 -0.30 -13.33 1.09
C PHE A 115 0.34 -12.84 2.39
N LYS A 116 -0.23 -13.29 3.51
CA LYS A 116 0.29 -13.01 4.84
C LYS A 116 1.32 -14.06 5.21
N LEU A 117 2.52 -13.63 5.49
CA LEU A 117 3.67 -14.46 5.79
C LEU A 117 4.34 -13.95 7.07
N GLU A 118 5.13 -14.79 7.70
CA GLU A 118 5.84 -14.45 8.92
C GLU A 118 7.31 -14.84 8.84
N LYS A 119 8.17 -14.06 9.49
CA LYS A 119 9.59 -14.38 9.64
C LYS A 119 10.07 -14.01 11.03
N THR A 120 10.58 -15.01 11.74
CA THR A 120 11.31 -14.78 12.98
C THR A 120 12.77 -14.49 12.67
N VAL A 121 13.29 -13.41 13.25
CA VAL A 121 14.66 -12.94 13.13
C VAL A 121 15.30 -12.93 14.51
N GLY A 122 16.36 -13.69 14.68
CA GLY A 122 17.01 -13.84 15.98
C GLY A 122 16.06 -14.40 17.05
N GLN A 123 16.21 -13.94 18.28
CA GLN A 123 15.29 -14.24 19.36
C GLN A 123 14.16 -13.21 19.34
N ALA A 124 12.97 -13.65 18.92
CA ALA A 124 11.83 -12.74 18.77
C ALA A 124 11.37 -12.16 20.10
N SER A 125 11.01 -10.88 20.06
CA SER A 125 10.27 -10.24 21.15
C SER A 125 8.78 -10.59 21.03
N SER A 126 8.09 -10.70 22.15
CA SER A 126 6.65 -10.88 22.24
C SER A 126 5.91 -9.61 22.68
N VAL A 127 6.51 -8.44 22.42
CA VAL A 127 5.88 -7.15 22.76
C VAL A 127 4.72 -6.89 21.82
N GLU A 128 3.52 -6.78 22.38
CA GLU A 128 2.31 -6.45 21.62
C GLU A 128 2.28 -4.96 21.24
N PRO A 129 1.57 -4.58 20.18
CA PRO A 129 1.43 -3.20 19.75
C PRO A 129 0.83 -2.31 20.84
N ASN A 130 1.48 -1.19 21.10
CA ASN A 130 0.90 -0.13 21.92
C ASN A 130 0.38 0.99 21.02
N LEU A 131 -0.87 0.85 20.56
CA LEU A 131 -1.49 1.78 19.63
C LEU A 131 -2.27 2.87 20.38
N THR A 132 -1.58 3.97 20.67
CA THR A 132 -2.24 5.20 21.14
C THR A 132 -2.71 6.02 19.95
N PRO A 133 -4.02 6.33 19.82
CA PRO A 133 -4.52 7.10 18.70
C PRO A 133 -3.83 8.45 18.54
N ASN A 134 -3.41 8.77 17.34
CA ASN A 134 -2.78 10.04 16.99
C ASN A 134 -3.08 10.39 15.51
N VAL A 135 -3.39 11.65 15.28
CA VAL A 135 -3.66 12.21 13.96
C VAL A 135 -2.58 13.18 13.48
N ARG A 136 -1.50 13.31 14.23
CA ARG A 136 -0.37 14.20 13.89
C ARG A 136 0.95 13.45 14.01
N PHE A 137 1.81 13.70 13.04
CA PHE A 137 3.16 13.16 13.00
C PHE A 137 4.13 14.24 12.50
N SER A 138 5.34 14.25 13.04
CA SER A 138 6.43 15.12 12.58
C SER A 138 7.65 14.28 12.29
N GLY A 139 8.24 14.45 11.13
CA GLY A 139 9.42 13.72 10.71
C GLY A 139 10.12 14.40 9.54
N ASP A 140 11.45 14.29 9.48
CA ASP A 140 12.29 14.85 8.40
C ASP A 140 12.09 16.36 8.15
N GLY A 141 11.66 17.12 9.16
CA GLY A 141 11.38 18.55 9.05
C GLY A 141 10.02 18.89 8.43
N TYR A 142 9.15 17.90 8.28
CA TYR A 142 7.76 18.04 7.84
C TYR A 142 6.79 17.71 8.96
N GLU A 143 5.60 18.30 8.86
CA GLU A 143 4.46 18.07 9.72
C GLU A 143 3.35 17.43 8.89
N TYR A 144 2.73 16.38 9.42
CA TYR A 144 1.67 15.62 8.76
C TYR A 144 0.46 15.57 9.70
N GLU A 145 -0.72 15.89 9.16
CA GLU A 145 -1.98 15.77 9.87
C GLU A 145 -2.93 14.83 9.09
N LEU A 146 -3.43 13.80 9.75
CA LEU A 146 -4.44 12.91 9.20
C LEU A 146 -5.83 13.45 9.56
N ARG A 147 -6.67 13.63 8.56
CA ARG A 147 -8.09 13.95 8.69
C ARG A 147 -8.92 12.83 8.10
N SER A 148 -10.07 12.55 8.69
CA SER A 148 -10.98 11.52 8.18
C SER A 148 -12.37 12.11 7.91
N GLU A 149 -13.00 11.63 6.86
CA GLU A 149 -14.38 11.91 6.53
C GLU A 149 -15.11 10.57 6.25
N PRO A 150 -16.10 10.22 7.08
CA PRO A 150 -16.57 10.93 8.28
C PRO A 150 -15.50 10.98 9.40
N THR A 151 -15.62 11.97 10.30
CA THR A 151 -14.67 12.12 11.42
C THR A 151 -14.65 10.88 12.33
N ALA A 152 -15.82 10.27 12.57
CA ALA A 152 -15.94 8.99 13.27
C ALA A 152 -15.88 7.85 12.25
N LEU A 153 -14.78 7.10 12.28
CA LEU A 153 -14.61 5.92 11.43
C LEU A 153 -15.49 4.78 11.96
N THR A 154 -16.16 4.09 11.04
CA THR A 154 -17.06 2.97 11.36
C THR A 154 -16.73 1.78 10.49
N ALA A 155 -16.65 0.58 11.08
CA ALA A 155 -16.43 -0.66 10.37
C ALA A 155 -17.51 -0.90 9.30
N GLY A 156 -17.08 -1.42 8.14
CA GLY A 156 -17.95 -1.71 6.99
C GLY A 156 -18.46 -0.47 6.24
N LYS A 157 -17.96 0.71 6.57
CA LYS A 157 -18.31 1.94 5.85
C LYS A 157 -17.10 2.59 5.21
N SER A 158 -17.28 3.10 3.99
CA SER A 158 -16.23 3.85 3.29
C SER A 158 -15.88 5.13 4.05
N ALA A 159 -14.60 5.46 4.05
CA ALA A 159 -14.07 6.67 4.63
C ALA A 159 -12.96 7.24 3.75
N THR A 160 -12.83 8.55 3.72
CA THR A 160 -11.71 9.25 3.10
C THR A 160 -10.72 9.66 4.18
N LEU A 161 -9.47 9.24 4.04
CA LEU A 161 -8.36 9.68 4.89
C LEU A 161 -7.52 10.67 4.10
N THR A 162 -7.42 11.90 4.59
CA THR A 162 -6.63 12.96 3.95
C THR A 162 -5.40 13.28 4.78
N ILE A 163 -4.23 13.18 4.19
CA ILE A 163 -2.98 13.63 4.79
C ILE A 163 -2.70 15.05 4.34
N VAL A 164 -2.61 15.96 5.29
CA VAL A 164 -2.20 17.36 5.07
C VAL A 164 -0.73 17.50 5.42
N ILE A 165 0.08 17.94 4.45
CA ILE A 165 1.55 18.01 4.60
C ILE A 165 1.99 19.45 4.64
N SER A 166 2.79 19.82 5.64
CA SER A 166 3.35 21.16 5.78
C SER A 166 4.82 21.13 6.19
N LYS A 167 5.51 22.24 5.89
CA LYS A 167 6.89 22.50 6.30
C LYS A 167 6.98 23.94 6.78
N GLY A 168 7.34 24.15 8.05
CA GLY A 168 7.41 25.51 8.62
C GLY A 168 6.08 26.28 8.49
N ARG A 169 4.94 25.65 8.77
CA ARG A 169 3.57 26.17 8.67
C ARG A 169 3.08 26.49 7.26
N LYS A 170 3.83 26.15 6.20
CA LYS A 170 3.42 26.31 4.80
C LYS A 170 3.03 24.96 4.24
N GLY A 171 1.92 24.88 3.50
CA GLY A 171 1.52 23.68 2.78
C GLY A 171 2.57 23.27 1.74
N VAL A 172 2.87 21.98 1.67
CA VAL A 172 3.77 21.42 0.66
C VAL A 172 2.99 21.23 -0.63
N THR A 173 3.49 21.79 -1.75
CA THR A 173 2.82 21.77 -3.05
C THR A 173 3.65 21.13 -4.16
N ASN A 174 4.77 20.53 -3.82
CA ASN A 174 5.70 19.86 -4.71
C ASN A 174 5.82 18.36 -4.39
N ILE A 175 4.69 17.70 -4.13
CA ILE A 175 4.67 16.24 -3.96
C ILE A 175 4.83 15.62 -5.35
N GLU A 176 5.79 14.73 -5.49
CA GLU A 176 6.11 14.04 -6.73
C GLU A 176 5.47 12.65 -6.74
N ASN A 177 5.21 12.14 -7.94
CA ASN A 177 4.74 10.75 -8.06
C ASN A 177 5.81 9.78 -7.52
N TYR A 178 5.34 8.80 -6.80
CA TYR A 178 6.10 7.66 -6.31
C TYR A 178 5.34 6.39 -6.68
N LEU A 179 5.95 5.53 -7.48
CA LEU A 179 5.30 4.31 -8.00
C LEU A 179 3.94 4.59 -8.65
N GLY A 180 3.90 5.59 -9.54
CA GLY A 180 2.71 5.93 -10.31
C GLY A 180 1.61 6.67 -9.55
N ALA A 181 1.76 6.98 -8.25
CA ALA A 181 0.77 7.68 -7.45
C ALA A 181 1.40 8.83 -6.64
N LEU A 182 0.59 9.80 -6.19
CA LEU A 182 1.05 10.89 -5.30
C LEU A 182 1.37 10.43 -3.88
N GLY A 183 1.07 9.17 -3.55
CA GLY A 183 1.37 8.59 -2.26
C GLY A 183 0.86 7.16 -2.15
N HIS A 184 1.34 6.45 -1.15
CA HIS A 184 0.91 5.09 -0.81
C HIS A 184 0.53 5.05 0.66
N MET A 185 -0.63 4.48 0.96
CA MET A 185 -1.09 4.33 2.34
C MET A 185 -1.27 2.85 2.67
N VAL A 186 -0.62 2.41 3.74
CA VAL A 186 -0.75 1.06 4.29
C VAL A 186 -1.39 1.14 5.64
N ILE A 187 -2.41 0.33 5.87
CA ILE A 187 -3.18 0.29 7.11
C ILE A 187 -3.22 -1.16 7.60
N ILE A 188 -2.82 -1.38 8.85
CA ILE A 188 -2.78 -2.71 9.47
C ILE A 188 -3.50 -2.67 10.80
N SER A 189 -4.40 -3.62 11.03
CA SER A 189 -5.10 -3.79 12.31
C SER A 189 -4.16 -4.15 13.45
N GLU A 190 -4.55 -3.85 14.69
CA GLU A 190 -3.78 -4.14 15.91
C GLU A 190 -3.41 -5.64 16.04
N ASP A 191 -4.28 -6.53 15.58
CA ASP A 191 -4.02 -7.99 15.54
C ASP A 191 -3.26 -8.46 14.29
N ARG A 192 -2.91 -7.55 13.35
CA ARG A 192 -2.18 -7.81 12.10
C ARG A 192 -2.95 -8.70 11.10
N GLU A 193 -4.25 -8.88 11.32
CA GLU A 193 -5.09 -9.66 10.44
C GLU A 193 -5.62 -8.89 9.23
N ASP A 194 -5.96 -7.61 9.41
CA ASP A 194 -6.41 -6.78 8.32
C ASP A 194 -5.24 -5.98 7.74
N PHE A 195 -5.11 -6.04 6.45
CA PHE A 195 -4.17 -5.29 5.64
C PHE A 195 -4.94 -4.54 4.56
N LEU A 196 -4.75 -3.23 4.48
CA LEU A 196 -5.32 -2.38 3.45
C LEU A 196 -4.17 -1.59 2.81
N HIS A 197 -4.14 -1.57 1.48
CA HIS A 197 -3.19 -0.78 0.69
C HIS A 197 -4.00 0.15 -0.21
N ALA A 198 -3.91 1.44 0.02
CA ALA A 198 -4.69 2.45 -0.67
C ALA A 198 -3.79 3.46 -1.39
N HIS A 199 -4.30 3.95 -2.51
CA HIS A 199 -3.66 4.96 -3.33
C HIS A 199 -4.59 6.16 -3.47
N PRO A 200 -4.06 7.39 -3.69
CA PRO A 200 -4.89 8.53 -3.99
C PRO A 200 -5.66 8.29 -5.28
N GLU A 201 -6.95 8.59 -5.29
CA GLU A 201 -7.72 8.59 -6.54
C GLU A 201 -7.16 9.66 -7.48
N ASP A 202 -6.95 9.30 -8.73
CA ASP A 202 -6.81 10.27 -9.80
C ASP A 202 -8.19 10.92 -10.04
N HIS A 203 -8.41 12.10 -9.48
CA HIS A 203 -9.63 12.90 -9.70
C HIS A 203 -9.87 13.31 -11.18
N ALA A 204 -9.23 12.62 -12.13
CA ALA A 204 -9.35 12.90 -13.55
C ALA A 204 -10.63 12.32 -14.21
N HIS A 205 -11.42 11.49 -13.51
CA HIS A 205 -12.56 10.81 -14.14
C HIS A 205 -13.94 11.01 -13.51
N THR A 206 -14.14 11.92 -12.56
CA THR A 206 -15.46 12.16 -11.94
C THR A 206 -16.20 13.40 -12.44
N THR A 207 -15.97 13.82 -13.69
CA THR A 207 -16.90 14.70 -14.41
C THR A 207 -17.32 14.07 -15.75
N ALA A 208 -17.77 12.83 -15.73
CA ALA A 208 -18.61 12.33 -16.79
C ALA A 208 -20.02 12.84 -16.55
N GLU A 209 -20.30 14.03 -17.09
CA GLU A 209 -21.66 14.52 -17.36
C GLU A 209 -22.50 13.37 -17.91
N MET A 210 -23.63 13.13 -17.27
CA MET A 210 -24.76 12.46 -17.92
C MET A 210 -25.15 13.29 -19.13
N LYS A 211 -24.60 12.98 -20.30
CA LYS A 211 -25.09 13.46 -21.59
C LYS A 211 -26.09 12.49 -22.14
N ASP A 212 -27.32 13.01 -22.27
CA ASP A 212 -28.43 12.55 -23.07
C ASP A 212 -27.99 12.00 -24.44
N PRO A 213 -28.41 10.80 -24.89
CA PRO A 213 -28.02 10.20 -26.15
C PRO A 213 -28.83 10.75 -27.33
N SER A 214 -28.61 12.00 -27.71
CA SER A 214 -29.04 12.48 -29.02
C SER A 214 -28.15 13.63 -29.48
N HIS A 215 -27.09 13.34 -30.23
CA HIS A 215 -26.65 14.09 -31.41
C HIS A 215 -25.30 13.55 -31.95
N SER A 216 -25.38 12.95 -33.11
CA SER A 216 -24.23 12.61 -33.95
C SER A 216 -23.60 13.87 -34.54
N HIS A 217 -22.27 14.07 -34.40
CA HIS A 217 -21.47 14.81 -35.38
C HIS A 217 -20.04 14.28 -35.43
N SER A 218 -19.64 13.87 -36.64
CA SER A 218 -18.29 13.54 -37.07
C SER A 218 -17.40 14.80 -37.07
N GLY A 219 -16.21 14.69 -36.48
CA GLY A 219 -15.17 15.72 -36.53
C GLY A 219 -13.81 15.14 -36.20
N SER A 220 -13.02 14.92 -37.27
CA SER A 220 -11.60 14.59 -37.23
C SER A 220 -10.81 15.76 -36.61
N GLY A 221 -10.10 15.53 -35.50
CA GLY A 221 -9.27 16.53 -34.84
C GLY A 221 -8.02 15.89 -34.23
N SER A 222 -6.87 16.33 -34.71
CA SER A 222 -5.50 15.94 -34.39
C SER A 222 -5.21 15.93 -32.87
N HIS A 223 -4.56 14.84 -32.40
CA HIS A 223 -4.02 14.73 -31.06
C HIS A 223 -2.82 15.68 -30.87
N GLY A 224 -3.09 16.86 -30.34
CA GLY A 224 -2.06 17.71 -29.74
C GLY A 224 -1.76 17.20 -28.34
N ALA A 225 -0.50 16.86 -28.06
CA ALA A 225 0.00 16.59 -26.73
C ALA A 225 -0.21 17.84 -25.87
N MET A 226 -1.20 17.83 -24.97
CA MET A 226 -1.33 18.85 -23.93
C MET A 226 -0.31 18.59 -22.86
N SER A 227 0.71 19.44 -22.80
CA SER A 227 1.59 19.58 -21.66
C SER A 227 0.75 19.97 -20.44
N HIS A 228 0.69 19.11 -19.42
CA HIS A 228 0.14 19.46 -18.12
C HIS A 228 1.08 20.43 -17.41
N GLU A 229 0.97 21.70 -17.70
CA GLU A 229 1.61 22.76 -16.92
C GLU A 229 0.89 22.91 -15.57
N GLY A 230 1.62 22.55 -14.48
CA GLY A 230 1.53 23.31 -13.24
C GLY A 230 0.34 23.13 -12.34
N LYS A 231 -0.28 21.95 -12.22
CA LYS A 231 -1.18 21.71 -11.08
C LYS A 231 -0.31 21.41 -9.84
N ALA A 232 -0.36 22.30 -8.83
CA ALA A 232 0.34 22.09 -7.57
C ALA A 232 -0.16 20.78 -6.90
N ASN A 233 0.74 19.82 -6.71
CA ASN A 233 0.43 18.55 -6.08
C ASN A 233 0.60 18.68 -4.55
N GLY A 234 -0.51 18.83 -3.84
CA GLY A 234 -0.55 19.02 -2.40
C GLY A 234 -1.22 20.34 -2.00
N PRO A 235 -1.27 20.66 -0.73
CA PRO A 235 -0.73 19.93 0.44
C PRO A 235 -1.57 18.74 0.91
N ASN A 236 -2.73 18.51 0.30
CA ASN A 236 -3.68 17.49 0.71
C ASN A 236 -3.60 16.30 -0.24
N VAL A 237 -3.40 15.10 0.30
CA VAL A 237 -3.47 13.84 -0.44
C VAL A 237 -4.50 12.96 0.23
N SER A 238 -5.53 12.56 -0.52
CA SER A 238 -6.69 11.82 -0.01
C SER A 238 -6.67 10.38 -0.49
N PHE A 239 -7.06 9.48 0.38
CA PHE A 239 -7.14 8.03 0.15
C PHE A 239 -8.52 7.54 0.57
N MET A 240 -9.19 6.80 -0.29
CA MET A 240 -10.40 6.11 0.09
C MET A 240 -10.08 4.78 0.76
N THR A 241 -10.80 4.40 1.79
CA THR A 241 -10.62 3.14 2.49
C THR A 241 -11.92 2.62 3.08
N LEU A 242 -11.94 1.32 3.41
CA LEU A 242 -13.03 0.66 4.12
C LEU A 242 -12.41 -0.25 5.17
N PHE A 243 -12.66 0.06 6.44
CA PHE A 243 -12.18 -0.76 7.56
C PHE A 243 -13.08 -1.97 7.74
N PRO A 244 -12.57 -3.22 7.68
CA PRO A 244 -13.43 -4.42 7.74
C PRO A 244 -14.05 -4.66 9.11
N LYS A 245 -13.40 -4.24 10.20
CA LYS A 245 -13.89 -4.43 11.57
C LYS A 245 -13.58 -3.24 12.47
N SER A 246 -14.22 -3.18 13.63
CA SER A 246 -13.89 -2.23 14.69
C SER A 246 -12.55 -2.57 15.33
N GLY A 247 -11.87 -1.57 15.89
CA GLY A 247 -10.57 -1.75 16.56
C GLY A 247 -9.61 -0.61 16.26
N LYS A 248 -8.34 -0.81 16.60
CA LYS A 248 -7.28 0.13 16.29
C LYS A 248 -6.50 -0.31 15.07
N TYR A 249 -6.10 0.67 14.29
CA TYR A 249 -5.30 0.46 13.08
C TYR A 249 -4.09 1.37 13.07
N LYS A 250 -2.94 0.81 12.72
CA LYS A 250 -1.73 1.56 12.41
C LYS A 250 -1.76 1.95 10.95
N VAL A 251 -1.46 3.21 10.66
CA VAL A 251 -1.45 3.79 9.32
C VAL A 251 -0.04 4.29 9.03
N TRP A 252 0.51 3.90 7.88
CA TRP A 252 1.70 4.49 7.29
C TRP A 252 1.34 5.11 5.95
N ALA A 253 1.80 6.34 5.71
CA ALA A 253 1.59 7.03 4.45
C ALA A 253 2.95 7.50 3.91
N GLN A 254 3.23 7.17 2.66
CA GLN A 254 4.49 7.47 1.99
C GLN A 254 4.30 8.50 0.89
N PHE A 255 5.19 9.46 0.82
CA PHE A 255 5.18 10.55 -0.17
C PHE A 255 6.59 10.82 -0.69
N ASN A 256 6.75 11.03 -1.98
CA ASN A 256 7.99 11.54 -2.55
C ASN A 256 7.97 13.07 -2.49
N ILE A 257 8.88 13.65 -1.73
CA ILE A 257 9.01 15.10 -1.59
C ILE A 257 10.50 15.43 -1.68
N ASP A 258 10.84 16.32 -2.61
CA ASP A 258 12.23 16.69 -2.90
C ASP A 258 13.10 15.46 -3.24
N GLY A 259 12.58 14.54 -4.09
CA GLY A 259 13.28 13.32 -4.52
C GLY A 259 13.53 12.29 -3.41
N LYS A 260 12.89 12.43 -2.25
CA LYS A 260 13.04 11.52 -1.12
C LYS A 260 11.68 10.98 -0.66
N VAL A 261 11.56 9.65 -0.58
CA VAL A 261 10.39 9.01 0.02
C VAL A 261 10.38 9.23 1.53
N ARG A 262 9.29 9.80 2.03
CA ARG A 262 9.06 10.11 3.44
C ARG A 262 7.87 9.33 3.94
N THR A 263 7.97 8.79 5.14
CA THR A 263 6.90 7.98 5.76
C THR A 263 6.35 8.69 6.97
N ALA A 264 5.07 9.03 6.93
CA ALA A 264 4.31 9.47 8.11
C ALA A 264 3.58 8.29 8.73
N GLN A 265 3.30 8.36 10.04
CA GLN A 265 2.64 7.27 10.75
C GLN A 265 1.59 7.78 11.74
N PHE A 266 0.46 7.06 11.79
CA PHE A 266 -0.68 7.44 12.62
C PHE A 266 -1.31 6.19 13.24
N VAL A 267 -2.21 6.43 14.19
CA VAL A 267 -3.07 5.39 14.76
C VAL A 267 -4.50 5.93 14.76
N VAL A 268 -5.42 5.18 14.18
CA VAL A 268 -6.84 5.51 14.16
C VAL A 268 -7.65 4.48 14.93
N SER A 269 -8.78 4.91 15.47
CA SER A 269 -9.77 4.02 16.10
C SER A 269 -11.03 3.97 15.24
N VAL A 270 -11.54 2.75 15.02
CA VAL A 270 -12.72 2.44 14.23
C VAL A 270 -13.78 1.85 15.15
N GLY A 271 -14.96 2.43 15.15
CA GLY A 271 -16.12 1.97 15.94
C GLY A 271 -16.99 0.95 15.22
#